data_fe661e79241de9fc2b80a0958d7319d7
#
_entry.id   fe661e79241de9fc2b80a0958d7319d7
#
_cell.length_a   1.000
_cell.length_b   1.000
_cell.length_c   1.000
_cell.angle_alpha   90.00
_cell.angle_beta   90.00
_cell.angle_gamma   90.00
#
_symmetry.space_group_name_H-M   'P 1'
#
loop_
_entity.id
_entity.type
_entity.pdbx_description
1 polymer ?
#
loop_
_entity_poly.entity_id
_entity_poly.type
_entity_poly.pdbx_seq_one_letter_code
_entity_poly.pdbx_strand_id
1 'polypeptide(L)'
;MRTAATLFTIFFMATALYLCARYEKTPDSIFTGKVSTPAGVWSMDTSSDVPKATVTFSLADRGEHEEWMLYLQSHWRDCSIRVGDEIIYHKDGKRDGAVHLFDIPSGDSLTTDFNNATQESLSGVEASRIMLGNKNDLYRMILKDNLYAVLVGLLSLILGSMCIIASLYMKSEKTEKIYRALWNLGLYILIEGLWVVTDSQILLLVTQHTGFVELLSFFSIFILPIPLLGFIRVILPSKTKMLSVIRTLFVLTLVLYTVNYIGGWLPTIAILICEHLLMAVTLLLMILNGISENKRHKDRKLQKVIDGCIVYCVCSILALLLFYYGNITNYSYVYSIGVMIFVAFLISAACTVLYEQVQENANVAIYARMAYMDTMTGLGNRTAFLEENKSNAAFPGMISYIMMDANNLKKINDTLGHNKGDELIVTIAKCM
;
A
#
# COMPACT_ATOMS: atom_id res chain seq x y z
N MET A 1 -23.58 -7.33 9.83
CA MET A 1 -22.22 -6.97 9.43
C MET A 1 -22.15 -5.72 8.53
N ARG A 2 -23.04 -5.51 7.53
CA ARG A 2 -23.04 -4.28 6.69
C ARG A 2 -23.21 -3.00 7.51
N THR A 3 -24.15 -2.98 8.44
CA THR A 3 -24.40 -1.85 9.36
C THR A 3 -23.21 -1.54 10.26
N ALA A 4 -22.48 -2.55 10.73
CA ALA A 4 -21.30 -2.35 11.58
C ALA A 4 -20.11 -1.77 10.80
N ALA A 5 -19.88 -2.22 9.56
CA ALA A 5 -18.82 -1.65 8.70
C ALA A 5 -19.14 -0.20 8.31
N THR A 6 -20.40 0.08 7.97
CA THR A 6 -20.86 1.45 7.66
C THR A 6 -20.73 2.38 8.86
N LEU A 7 -21.18 1.92 10.06
CA LEU A 7 -21.06 2.69 11.30
C LEU A 7 -19.59 2.92 11.69
N PHE A 8 -18.74 1.91 11.53
CA PHE A 8 -17.30 2.05 11.77
C PHE A 8 -16.65 3.05 10.80
N THR A 9 -17.02 3.01 9.51
CA THR A 9 -16.54 3.97 8.51
C THR A 9 -16.99 5.39 8.85
N ILE A 10 -18.28 5.59 9.22
CA ILE A 10 -18.80 6.91 9.60
C ILE A 10 -18.12 7.42 10.89
N PHE A 11 -18.01 6.57 11.91
CA PHE A 11 -17.32 6.92 13.15
C PHE A 11 -15.85 7.29 12.90
N PHE A 12 -15.18 6.52 12.08
CA PHE A 12 -13.77 6.74 11.74
C PHE A 12 -13.57 8.03 10.92
N MET A 13 -14.45 8.30 9.94
CA MET A 13 -14.45 9.56 9.19
C MET A 13 -14.73 10.76 10.10
N ALA A 14 -15.69 10.66 11.01
CA ALA A 14 -15.97 11.69 11.99
C ALA A 14 -14.79 11.94 12.94
N THR A 15 -14.09 10.87 13.35
CA THR A 15 -12.88 10.96 14.18
C THR A 15 -11.71 11.57 13.41
N ALA A 16 -11.51 11.20 12.16
CA ALA A 16 -10.47 11.79 11.30
C ALA A 16 -10.73 13.28 11.06
N LEU A 17 -11.97 13.67 10.72
CA LEU A 17 -12.38 15.06 10.58
C LEU A 17 -12.21 15.85 11.89
N TYR A 18 -12.58 15.25 13.03
CA TYR A 18 -12.40 15.86 14.35
C TYR A 18 -10.93 16.07 14.68
N LEU A 19 -10.07 15.08 14.41
CA LEU A 19 -8.62 15.18 14.64
C LEU A 19 -8.01 16.23 13.71
N CYS A 20 -8.38 16.29 12.44
CA CYS A 20 -7.95 17.33 11.52
C CYS A 20 -8.38 18.72 12.02
N ALA A 21 -9.66 18.91 12.37
CA ALA A 21 -10.16 20.19 12.87
C ALA A 21 -9.55 20.62 14.23
N ARG A 22 -9.21 19.66 15.07
CA ARG A 22 -8.54 19.93 16.36
C ARG A 22 -7.07 20.29 16.17
N TYR A 23 -6.42 19.68 15.18
CA TYR A 23 -5.02 19.97 14.86
C TYR A 23 -4.82 21.37 14.30
N GLU A 24 -5.80 21.91 13.54
CA GLU A 24 -5.78 23.29 13.07
C GLU A 24 -5.92 24.34 14.19
N LYS A 25 -6.58 23.98 15.30
CA LYS A 25 -6.85 24.91 16.42
C LYS A 25 -5.73 24.99 17.45
N THR A 26 -4.68 24.22 17.34
CA THR A 26 -3.51 24.30 18.20
C THR A 26 -2.24 24.69 17.45
N PRO A 27 -2.17 25.90 16.85
CA PRO A 27 -0.88 26.47 16.56
C PRO A 27 -0.29 26.90 17.92
N ASP A 28 0.95 26.68 18.16
CA ASP A 28 1.81 27.42 19.08
C ASP A 28 1.90 27.05 20.55
N SER A 29 1.09 26.18 21.16
CA SER A 29 1.15 26.07 22.62
C SER A 29 1.87 24.85 23.22
N ILE A 30 2.35 23.90 22.44
CA ILE A 30 3.00 22.68 22.98
C ILE A 30 4.50 22.60 22.65
N PHE A 31 4.99 23.34 21.66
CA PHE A 31 6.41 23.41 21.33
C PHE A 31 6.87 24.87 21.25
N THR A 32 7.52 25.35 22.31
CA THR A 32 8.24 26.63 22.35
C THR A 32 9.55 26.59 21.54
N GLY A 33 9.49 26.08 20.31
CA GLY A 33 10.55 26.16 19.33
C GLY A 33 10.32 27.38 18.44
N LYS A 34 11.32 28.20 18.25
CA LYS A 34 11.26 29.41 17.43
C LYS A 34 11.35 29.13 15.95
N VAL A 35 10.41 28.33 15.42
CA VAL A 35 10.21 28.26 13.97
C VAL A 35 9.19 29.30 13.59
N SER A 36 9.60 30.31 12.85
CA SER A 36 8.73 31.40 12.39
C SER A 36 8.59 31.37 10.87
N THR A 37 7.39 31.72 10.38
CA THR A 37 7.24 32.22 9.01
C THR A 37 7.62 33.70 9.09
N PRO A 38 8.81 34.10 8.63
CA PRO A 38 9.24 35.48 8.79
C PRO A 38 8.34 36.39 7.94
N ALA A 39 8.00 37.57 8.49
CA ALA A 39 7.37 38.62 7.71
C ALA A 39 8.40 39.17 6.71
N GLY A 40 8.36 38.64 5.49
CA GLY A 40 9.22 39.12 4.42
C GLY A 40 8.68 40.39 3.77
N VAL A 41 9.60 41.26 3.34
CA VAL A 41 9.26 42.41 2.49
C VAL A 41 9.25 41.93 1.06
N TRP A 42 8.07 41.93 0.45
CA TRP A 42 7.89 41.59 -0.96
C TRP A 42 8.14 42.79 -1.85
N SER A 43 8.91 42.59 -2.89
CA SER A 43 9.09 43.55 -4.00
C SER A 43 8.95 42.83 -5.33
N MET A 44 8.41 43.53 -6.32
CA MET A 44 8.24 43.02 -7.68
C MET A 44 8.90 43.99 -8.67
N ASP A 45 9.84 43.46 -9.43
CA ASP A 45 10.46 44.17 -10.55
C ASP A 45 9.92 43.66 -11.86
N THR A 46 9.11 44.48 -12.54
CA THR A 46 8.55 44.20 -13.86
C THR A 46 9.24 45.00 -14.96
N SER A 47 10.26 45.78 -14.61
CA SER A 47 10.97 46.67 -15.54
C SER A 47 12.15 45.99 -16.24
N SER A 48 12.58 44.85 -15.73
CA SER A 48 13.65 44.06 -16.32
C SER A 48 13.15 43.10 -17.41
N ASP A 49 14.02 42.71 -18.36
CA ASP A 49 13.72 41.71 -19.39
C ASP A 49 13.19 40.39 -18.84
N VAL A 50 13.50 40.09 -17.58
CA VAL A 50 13.02 38.94 -16.81
C VAL A 50 12.29 39.46 -15.59
N PRO A 51 10.95 39.42 -15.56
CA PRO A 51 10.15 39.84 -14.40
C PRO A 51 10.53 39.00 -13.18
N LYS A 52 10.68 39.65 -12.01
CA LYS A 52 11.20 39.03 -10.82
C LYS A 52 10.39 39.43 -9.59
N ALA A 53 9.98 38.44 -8.81
CA ALA A 53 9.44 38.66 -7.46
C ALA A 53 10.52 38.35 -6.43
N THR A 54 10.77 39.26 -5.50
CA THR A 54 11.80 39.14 -4.48
C THR A 54 11.17 39.21 -3.10
N VAL A 55 11.57 38.31 -2.23
CA VAL A 55 11.21 38.36 -0.82
C VAL A 55 12.47 38.47 0.02
N THR A 56 12.55 39.48 0.87
CA THR A 56 13.69 39.71 1.75
C THR A 56 13.27 39.58 3.21
N PHE A 57 14.03 38.79 3.96
CA PHE A 57 13.85 38.57 5.40
C PHE A 57 15.05 39.12 6.18
N SER A 58 14.80 39.80 7.31
CA SER A 58 15.86 40.18 8.24
C SER A 58 16.29 39.01 9.11
N LEU A 59 17.58 38.79 9.26
CA LEU A 59 18.19 37.78 10.13
C LEU A 59 18.71 38.41 11.45
N ALA A 60 18.33 39.66 11.77
CA ALA A 60 18.83 40.40 12.89
C ALA A 60 18.57 39.77 14.28
N ASP A 61 17.54 38.95 14.41
CA ASP A 61 17.17 38.25 15.64
C ASP A 61 17.91 36.90 15.85
N ARG A 62 18.88 36.59 15.01
CA ARG A 62 19.67 35.39 15.09
C ARG A 62 20.66 35.44 16.24
N GLY A 63 20.62 34.47 17.17
CA GLY A 63 21.63 34.29 18.20
C GLY A 63 23.02 33.97 17.62
N GLU A 64 24.09 34.53 18.18
CA GLU A 64 25.47 34.42 17.63
C GLU A 64 26.01 32.97 17.48
N HIS A 65 25.38 31.97 18.12
CA HIS A 65 25.84 30.60 18.19
C HIS A 65 24.82 29.56 17.72
N GLU A 66 23.71 29.96 17.09
CA GLU A 66 22.66 29.03 16.64
C GLU A 66 22.86 28.65 15.16
N GLU A 67 22.87 27.35 14.88
CA GLU A 67 22.76 26.83 13.51
C GLU A 67 21.35 27.04 13.01
N TRP A 68 21.17 27.97 12.08
CA TRP A 68 19.88 28.26 11.46
C TRP A 68 19.75 27.57 10.12
N MET A 69 18.55 27.10 9.86
CA MET A 69 18.18 26.49 8.58
C MET A 69 16.99 27.21 7.97
N LEU A 70 16.94 27.13 6.65
CA LEU A 70 15.81 27.54 5.81
C LEU A 70 15.11 26.30 5.30
N TYR A 71 13.81 26.24 5.50
CA TYR A 71 12.90 25.33 4.83
C TYR A 71 12.18 26.08 3.73
N LEU A 72 12.35 25.65 2.47
CA LEU A 72 11.66 26.17 1.29
C LEU A 72 10.78 25.09 0.70
N GLN A 73 9.48 25.34 0.60
CA GLN A 73 8.54 24.56 -0.20
C GLN A 73 8.00 25.44 -1.31
N SER A 74 8.44 25.19 -2.55
CA SER A 74 8.03 25.97 -3.70
C SER A 74 7.95 25.12 -4.95
N HIS A 75 6.84 25.22 -5.67
CA HIS A 75 6.67 24.63 -7.00
C HIS A 75 7.17 25.56 -8.12
N TRP A 76 7.73 26.73 -7.76
CA TRP A 76 8.29 27.66 -8.73
C TRP A 76 9.52 27.06 -9.40
N ARG A 77 9.59 27.21 -10.73
CA ARG A 77 10.62 26.52 -11.53
C ARG A 77 11.99 27.18 -11.48
N ASP A 78 12.03 28.48 -11.33
CA ASP A 78 13.28 29.25 -11.36
C ASP A 78 13.31 30.17 -10.14
N CYS A 79 14.07 29.78 -9.13
CA CYS A 79 14.24 30.59 -7.93
C CYS A 79 15.71 30.51 -7.45
N SER A 80 16.15 31.61 -6.82
CA SER A 80 17.45 31.66 -6.17
C SER A 80 17.34 32.20 -4.75
N ILE A 81 18.21 31.71 -3.88
CA ILE A 81 18.27 32.13 -2.48
C ILE A 81 19.66 32.69 -2.24
N ARG A 82 19.70 33.91 -1.66
CA ARG A 82 20.93 34.60 -1.33
C ARG A 82 20.94 35.00 0.15
N VAL A 83 22.13 34.96 0.73
CA VAL A 83 22.39 35.55 2.05
C VAL A 83 23.43 36.65 1.86
N GLY A 84 23.03 37.92 2.03
CA GLY A 84 23.82 39.03 1.55
C GLY A 84 24.04 38.95 0.04
N ASP A 85 25.29 38.91 -0.40
CA ASP A 85 25.66 38.80 -1.84
C ASP A 85 25.93 37.34 -2.28
N GLU A 86 25.94 36.37 -1.37
CA GLU A 86 26.24 34.97 -1.65
C GLU A 86 24.98 34.20 -2.04
N ILE A 87 24.99 33.54 -3.22
CA ILE A 87 23.92 32.64 -3.66
C ILE A 87 24.15 31.29 -3.01
N ILE A 88 23.27 30.91 -2.08
CA ILE A 88 23.31 29.62 -1.41
C ILE A 88 22.54 28.53 -2.16
N TYR A 89 21.59 28.93 -3.02
CA TYR A 89 20.83 28.00 -3.83
C TYR A 89 20.32 28.69 -5.10
N HIS A 90 20.34 27.91 -6.20
CA HIS A 90 19.70 28.30 -7.45
C HIS A 90 19.05 27.08 -8.09
N LYS A 91 17.77 27.20 -8.40
CA LYS A 91 16.96 26.21 -9.09
C LYS A 91 16.78 26.63 -10.54
N ASP A 92 17.27 25.83 -11.49
CA ASP A 92 17.27 26.12 -12.94
C ASP A 92 16.05 25.53 -13.70
N GLY A 93 15.05 25.10 -13.01
CA GLY A 93 13.74 24.77 -13.58
C GLY A 93 13.53 23.35 -14.06
N LYS A 94 14.52 22.45 -14.02
CA LYS A 94 14.34 21.18 -14.73
C LYS A 94 14.22 19.90 -13.89
N ARG A 95 14.80 19.80 -12.71
CA ARG A 95 14.86 18.51 -11.98
C ARG A 95 14.96 18.58 -10.47
N ASP A 96 14.78 19.74 -9.87
CA ASP A 96 14.79 19.88 -8.42
C ASP A 96 13.40 19.69 -7.82
N GLY A 97 13.35 19.00 -6.70
CA GLY A 97 12.10 18.78 -5.93
C GLY A 97 11.46 20.08 -5.48
N ALA A 98 10.22 19.97 -5.00
CA ALA A 98 9.45 21.13 -4.53
C ALA A 98 9.87 21.60 -3.13
N VAL A 99 10.61 20.79 -2.37
CA VAL A 99 10.95 21.07 -0.96
C VAL A 99 12.44 20.93 -0.75
N HIS A 100 13.03 21.94 -0.09
CA HIS A 100 14.45 21.99 0.19
C HIS A 100 14.74 22.47 1.62
N LEU A 101 15.87 22.03 2.15
CA LEU A 101 16.36 22.40 3.45
C LEU A 101 17.81 22.88 3.32
N PHE A 102 18.10 24.10 3.77
CA PHE A 102 19.41 24.72 3.62
C PHE A 102 19.94 25.21 4.95
N ASP A 103 21.24 24.98 5.20
CA ASP A 103 21.96 25.67 6.25
C ASP A 103 22.17 27.13 5.82
N ILE A 104 21.90 28.08 6.71
CA ILE A 104 22.05 29.52 6.45
C ILE A 104 23.39 29.97 6.94
N PRO A 105 24.28 30.49 6.06
CA PRO A 105 25.53 31.11 6.46
C PRO A 105 25.29 32.38 7.25
N SER A 106 26.36 32.94 7.86
CA SER A 106 26.29 34.20 8.60
C SER A 106 25.91 35.34 7.65
N GLY A 107 24.96 36.18 8.02
CA GLY A 107 24.53 37.34 7.25
C GLY A 107 23.37 38.06 7.89
N ASP A 108 23.10 39.28 7.46
CA ASP A 108 22.08 40.17 8.03
C ASP A 108 20.71 40.01 7.38
N SER A 109 20.69 39.49 6.15
CA SER A 109 19.47 39.34 5.38
C SER A 109 19.49 38.11 4.49
N LEU A 110 18.32 37.48 4.35
CA LEU A 110 18.06 36.39 3.41
C LEU A 110 17.10 36.89 2.32
N THR A 111 17.48 36.69 1.08
CA THR A 111 16.68 37.11 -0.07
C THR A 111 16.35 35.90 -0.94
N THR A 112 15.06 35.68 -1.23
CA THR A 112 14.59 34.66 -2.17
C THR A 112 14.04 35.35 -3.41
N ASP A 113 14.60 35.04 -4.55
CA ASP A 113 14.22 35.57 -5.85
C ASP A 113 13.46 34.51 -6.65
N PHE A 114 12.32 34.87 -7.20
CA PHE A 114 11.51 34.07 -8.10
C PHE A 114 11.56 34.70 -9.47
N ASN A 115 12.33 34.12 -10.39
CA ASN A 115 12.50 34.63 -11.74
C ASN A 115 11.29 34.30 -12.62
N ASN A 116 11.04 35.07 -13.65
CA ASN A 116 9.87 34.95 -14.54
C ASN A 116 8.51 35.09 -13.82
N ALA A 117 8.46 35.75 -12.68
CA ALA A 117 7.23 35.99 -11.94
C ALA A 117 6.50 37.22 -12.51
N THR A 118 5.30 37.04 -13.03
CA THR A 118 4.41 38.10 -13.48
C THR A 118 3.30 38.36 -12.47
N GLN A 119 2.61 39.48 -12.58
CA GLN A 119 1.51 39.82 -11.67
C GLN A 119 0.38 38.78 -11.70
N GLU A 120 0.16 38.13 -12.83
CA GLU A 120 -0.83 37.04 -12.99
C GLU A 120 -0.39 35.75 -12.31
N SER A 121 0.92 35.52 -12.17
CA SER A 121 1.50 34.34 -11.55
C SER A 121 1.86 34.53 -10.06
N LEU A 122 1.57 35.68 -9.49
CA LEU A 122 1.94 36.05 -8.12
C LEU A 122 1.38 35.05 -7.07
N SER A 123 0.14 34.60 -7.28
CA SER A 123 -0.48 33.59 -6.39
C SER A 123 0.31 32.29 -6.30
N GLY A 124 1.00 31.88 -7.36
CA GLY A 124 1.89 30.71 -7.35
C GLY A 124 3.19 30.94 -6.57
N VAL A 125 3.68 32.18 -6.55
CA VAL A 125 4.84 32.58 -5.73
C VAL A 125 4.45 32.72 -4.26
N GLU A 126 3.29 33.35 -3.99
CA GLU A 126 2.74 33.50 -2.63
C GLU A 126 2.39 32.17 -1.96
N ALA A 127 2.06 31.13 -2.77
CA ALA A 127 1.86 29.77 -2.28
C ALA A 127 3.16 29.09 -1.81
N SER A 128 4.33 29.70 -2.04
CA SER A 128 5.59 29.17 -1.56
C SER A 128 5.68 29.34 -0.04
N ARG A 129 5.97 28.23 0.65
CA ARG A 129 6.14 28.23 2.11
C ARG A 129 7.62 28.36 2.44
N ILE A 130 7.96 29.45 3.12
CA ILE A 130 9.32 29.74 3.59
C ILE A 130 9.30 29.76 5.11
N MET A 131 10.17 28.98 5.73
CA MET A 131 10.27 28.91 7.19
C MET A 131 11.72 28.99 7.61
N LEU A 132 11.97 29.75 8.65
CA LEU A 132 13.28 29.98 9.23
C LEU A 132 13.28 29.54 10.69
N GLY A 133 14.36 28.94 11.13
CA GLY A 133 14.49 28.58 12.54
C GLY A 133 15.77 27.82 12.86
N ASN A 134 15.94 27.50 14.13
CA ASN A 134 17.01 26.64 14.58
C ASN A 134 16.86 25.23 13.93
N LYS A 135 17.99 24.66 13.53
CA LYS A 135 18.07 23.34 12.89
C LYS A 135 17.29 22.26 13.63
N ASN A 136 17.43 22.19 14.95
CA ASN A 136 16.75 21.18 15.76
C ASN A 136 15.23 21.38 15.77
N ASP A 137 14.77 22.62 15.77
CA ASP A 137 13.34 22.93 15.80
C ASP A 137 12.68 22.63 14.47
N LEU A 138 13.35 22.93 13.35
CA LEU A 138 12.89 22.55 12.00
C LEU A 138 12.86 21.02 11.84
N TYR A 139 13.87 20.30 12.31
CA TYR A 139 13.89 18.84 12.27
C TYR A 139 12.77 18.23 13.09
N ARG A 140 12.51 18.74 14.30
CA ARG A 140 11.39 18.33 15.16
C ARG A 140 10.04 18.58 14.48
N MET A 141 9.89 19.72 13.84
CA MET A 141 8.68 20.07 13.11
C MET A 141 8.45 19.09 11.94
N ILE A 142 9.46 18.89 11.07
CA ILE A 142 9.37 17.95 9.95
C ILE A 142 9.04 16.54 10.46
N LEU A 143 9.72 16.08 11.52
CA LEU A 143 9.45 14.76 12.10
C LEU A 143 8.02 14.65 12.63
N LYS A 144 7.55 15.67 13.36
CA LYS A 144 6.20 15.70 13.91
C LYS A 144 5.14 15.67 12.81
N ASP A 145 5.31 16.53 11.80
CA ASP A 145 4.35 16.68 10.71
C ASP A 145 4.30 15.43 9.80
N ASN A 146 5.38 14.63 9.77
CA ASN A 146 5.49 13.42 8.94
C ASN A 146 5.59 12.12 9.75
N LEU A 147 5.28 12.14 11.05
CA LEU A 147 5.35 10.94 11.90
C LEU A 147 4.46 9.80 11.37
N TYR A 148 3.32 10.14 10.78
CA TYR A 148 2.43 9.17 10.14
C TYR A 148 3.13 8.39 9.01
N ALA A 149 3.94 9.07 8.20
CA ALA A 149 4.66 8.43 7.10
C ALA A 149 5.69 7.41 7.60
N VAL A 150 6.37 7.73 8.71
CA VAL A 150 7.28 6.80 9.38
C VAL A 150 6.52 5.56 9.87
N LEU A 151 5.39 5.77 10.56
CA LEU A 151 4.58 4.67 11.08
C LEU A 151 4.00 3.79 9.97
N VAL A 152 3.41 4.41 8.92
CA VAL A 152 2.87 3.69 7.76
C VAL A 152 3.98 2.96 7.02
N GLY A 153 5.14 3.60 6.79
CA GLY A 153 6.28 2.99 6.14
C GLY A 153 6.81 1.77 6.87
N LEU A 154 7.00 1.87 8.19
CA LEU A 154 7.44 0.74 9.03
C LEU A 154 6.42 -0.41 9.03
N LEU A 155 5.13 -0.08 9.18
CA LEU A 155 4.07 -1.09 9.15
C LEU A 155 3.98 -1.77 7.79
N SER A 156 4.08 -1.02 6.70
CA SER A 156 4.09 -1.55 5.34
C SER A 156 5.32 -2.43 5.08
N LEU A 157 6.48 -2.05 5.61
CA LEU A 157 7.69 -2.87 5.53
C LEU A 157 7.51 -4.21 6.22
N ILE A 158 6.96 -4.22 7.44
CA ILE A 158 6.72 -5.44 8.22
C ILE A 158 5.67 -6.31 7.51
N LEU A 159 4.49 -5.78 7.24
CA LEU A 159 3.37 -6.55 6.65
C LEU A 159 3.70 -7.03 5.24
N GLY A 160 4.29 -6.17 4.41
CA GLY A 160 4.68 -6.54 3.06
C GLY A 160 5.74 -7.62 3.02
N SER A 161 6.77 -7.51 3.87
CA SER A 161 7.80 -8.55 4.01
C SER A 161 7.25 -9.87 4.53
N MET A 162 6.33 -9.84 5.50
CA MET A 162 5.64 -11.05 5.97
C MET A 162 4.85 -11.73 4.84
N CYS A 163 4.13 -10.98 4.01
CA CYS A 163 3.42 -11.52 2.86
C CYS A 163 4.38 -12.15 1.84
N ILE A 164 5.51 -11.51 1.54
CA ILE A 164 6.52 -12.04 0.61
C ILE A 164 7.14 -13.34 1.17
N ILE A 165 7.57 -13.35 2.43
CA ILE A 165 8.15 -14.52 3.08
C ILE A 165 7.14 -15.68 3.10
N ALA A 166 5.89 -15.41 3.50
CA ALA A 166 4.83 -16.41 3.50
C ALA A 166 4.58 -16.97 2.08
N SER A 167 4.61 -16.10 1.07
CA SER A 167 4.50 -16.48 -0.33
C SER A 167 5.60 -17.46 -0.74
N LEU A 168 6.87 -17.16 -0.40
CA LEU A 168 8.00 -18.03 -0.75
C LEU A 168 7.89 -19.41 -0.09
N TYR A 169 7.41 -19.47 1.14
CA TYR A 169 7.14 -20.72 1.85
C TYR A 169 6.05 -21.58 1.18
N MET A 170 5.08 -20.91 0.52
CA MET A 170 3.94 -21.55 -0.11
C MET A 170 4.16 -21.84 -1.63
N LYS A 171 5.40 -21.76 -2.12
CA LYS A 171 5.72 -21.98 -3.53
C LYS A 171 5.66 -23.47 -3.89
N SER A 172 4.48 -23.96 -4.29
CA SER A 172 4.22 -25.33 -4.76
C SER A 172 3.13 -25.29 -5.84
N GLU A 173 3.10 -26.28 -6.72
CA GLU A 173 2.04 -26.39 -7.73
C GLU A 173 0.64 -26.40 -7.12
N LYS A 174 0.45 -27.07 -6.00
CA LYS A 174 -0.84 -27.16 -5.27
C LYS A 174 -1.27 -25.84 -4.64
N THR A 175 -0.35 -24.92 -4.39
CA THR A 175 -0.58 -23.66 -3.66
C THR A 175 -0.30 -22.41 -4.52
N GLU A 176 -0.24 -22.56 -5.85
CA GLU A 176 0.12 -21.47 -6.77
C GLU A 176 -0.79 -20.24 -6.63
N LYS A 177 -2.08 -20.43 -6.37
CA LYS A 177 -3.03 -19.32 -6.17
C LYS A 177 -2.64 -18.47 -4.95
N ILE A 178 -2.32 -19.13 -3.82
CA ILE A 178 -1.91 -18.44 -2.58
C ILE A 178 -0.58 -17.74 -2.79
N TYR A 179 0.39 -18.43 -3.37
CA TYR A 179 1.69 -17.87 -3.70
C TYR A 179 1.52 -16.56 -4.49
N ARG A 180 0.73 -16.59 -5.59
CA ARG A 180 0.49 -15.41 -6.42
C ARG A 180 -0.25 -14.30 -5.67
N ALA A 181 -1.23 -14.65 -4.81
CA ALA A 181 -1.97 -13.67 -4.02
C ALA A 181 -1.05 -12.95 -3.03
N LEU A 182 -0.33 -13.72 -2.19
CA LEU A 182 0.55 -13.15 -1.15
C LEU A 182 1.73 -12.39 -1.76
N TRP A 183 2.33 -12.88 -2.84
CA TRP A 183 3.41 -12.19 -3.55
C TRP A 183 2.97 -10.81 -4.05
N ASN A 184 1.85 -10.75 -4.78
CA ASN A 184 1.35 -9.49 -5.32
C ASN A 184 0.88 -8.54 -4.21
N LEU A 185 0.24 -9.07 -3.15
CA LEU A 185 -0.18 -8.28 -2.01
C LEU A 185 1.02 -7.70 -1.25
N GLY A 186 2.06 -8.51 -1.02
CA GLY A 186 3.28 -8.06 -0.37
C GLY A 186 4.00 -6.97 -1.15
N LEU A 187 4.13 -7.14 -2.47
CA LEU A 187 4.69 -6.11 -3.34
C LEU A 187 3.87 -4.81 -3.31
N TYR A 188 2.53 -4.90 -3.37
CA TYR A 188 1.66 -3.74 -3.27
C TYR A 188 1.89 -2.97 -1.96
N ILE A 189 1.90 -3.67 -0.83
CA ILE A 189 2.09 -3.05 0.50
C ILE A 189 3.47 -2.40 0.61
N LEU A 190 4.54 -3.05 0.12
CA LEU A 190 5.90 -2.50 0.16
C LEU A 190 6.03 -1.23 -0.70
N ILE A 191 5.50 -1.26 -1.93
CA ILE A 191 5.57 -0.11 -2.85
C ILE A 191 4.72 1.05 -2.31
N GLU A 192 3.59 0.76 -1.71
CA GLU A 192 2.72 1.75 -1.10
C GLU A 192 3.40 2.43 0.09
N GLY A 193 4.02 1.66 1.00
CA GLY A 193 4.81 2.21 2.09
C GLY A 193 5.99 3.05 1.60
N LEU A 194 6.68 2.61 0.54
CA LEU A 194 7.74 3.38 -0.10
C LEU A 194 7.21 4.71 -0.65
N TRP A 195 6.05 4.68 -1.34
CA TRP A 195 5.43 5.90 -1.86
C TRP A 195 5.06 6.87 -0.73
N VAL A 196 4.42 6.42 0.35
CA VAL A 196 4.07 7.29 1.48
C VAL A 196 5.30 7.94 2.10
N VAL A 197 6.40 7.21 2.26
CA VAL A 197 7.66 7.73 2.82
C VAL A 197 8.32 8.72 1.86
N THR A 198 8.34 8.45 0.56
CA THR A 198 8.98 9.32 -0.43
C THR A 198 8.14 10.55 -0.78
N ASP A 199 6.81 10.45 -0.70
CA ASP A 199 5.88 11.57 -0.87
C ASP A 199 5.89 12.52 0.35
N SER A 200 6.24 12.00 1.52
CA SER A 200 6.40 12.78 2.74
C SER A 200 7.74 13.53 2.74
N GLN A 201 7.84 14.52 3.60
CA GLN A 201 9.06 15.32 3.76
C GLN A 201 10.08 14.67 4.72
N ILE A 202 9.79 13.47 5.24
CA ILE A 202 10.66 12.83 6.26
C ILE A 202 12.06 12.53 5.74
N LEU A 203 12.19 12.24 4.44
CA LEU A 203 13.49 11.94 3.83
C LEU A 203 14.41 13.16 3.73
N LEU A 204 13.89 14.40 3.87
CA LEU A 204 14.72 15.60 3.97
C LEU A 204 15.63 15.57 5.20
N LEU A 205 15.27 14.81 6.24
CA LEU A 205 16.12 14.64 7.43
C LEU A 205 17.35 13.75 7.15
N VAL A 206 17.33 12.99 6.06
CA VAL A 206 18.35 11.99 5.72
C VAL A 206 19.14 12.39 4.47
N THR A 207 18.49 13.02 3.50
CA THR A 207 19.11 13.34 2.21
C THR A 207 18.68 14.70 1.69
N GLN A 208 19.64 15.41 1.07
CA GLN A 208 19.38 16.64 0.34
C GLN A 208 19.09 16.41 -1.15
N HIS A 209 19.14 15.16 -1.63
CA HIS A 209 18.84 14.80 -3.02
C HIS A 209 17.33 14.73 -3.27
N THR A 210 16.66 15.86 -3.13
CA THR A 210 15.19 15.97 -3.24
C THR A 210 14.65 15.52 -4.60
N GLY A 211 15.35 15.82 -5.69
CA GLY A 211 14.98 15.36 -7.03
C GLY A 211 14.98 13.83 -7.19
N PHE A 212 15.91 13.12 -6.51
CA PHE A 212 15.89 11.66 -6.49
C PHE A 212 14.71 11.10 -5.67
N VAL A 213 14.40 11.72 -4.53
CA VAL A 213 13.26 11.34 -3.69
C VAL A 213 11.95 11.52 -4.45
N GLU A 214 11.78 12.64 -5.14
CA GLU A 214 10.63 12.93 -5.98
C GLU A 214 10.49 11.92 -7.13
N LEU A 215 11.59 11.61 -7.82
CA LEU A 215 11.62 10.58 -8.85
C LEU A 215 11.15 9.23 -8.30
N LEU A 216 11.64 8.82 -7.14
CA LEU A 216 11.27 7.56 -6.50
C LEU A 216 9.79 7.55 -6.09
N SER A 217 9.24 8.69 -5.63
CA SER A 217 7.82 8.85 -5.34
C SER A 217 6.97 8.63 -6.59
N PHE A 218 7.30 9.31 -7.70
CA PHE A 218 6.57 9.12 -8.96
C PHE A 218 6.67 7.69 -9.49
N PHE A 219 7.86 7.07 -9.50
CA PHE A 219 7.98 5.68 -9.91
C PHE A 219 7.12 4.75 -9.06
N SER A 220 7.07 4.99 -7.75
CA SER A 220 6.26 4.19 -6.83
C SER A 220 4.78 4.25 -7.18
N ILE A 221 4.21 5.43 -7.44
CA ILE A 221 2.79 5.59 -7.78
C ILE A 221 2.43 4.93 -9.12
N PHE A 222 3.32 5.00 -10.13
CA PHE A 222 3.09 4.35 -11.43
C PHE A 222 3.19 2.82 -11.37
N ILE A 223 4.00 2.27 -10.46
CA ILE A 223 4.15 0.82 -10.27
C ILE A 223 3.03 0.24 -9.41
N LEU A 224 2.50 1.02 -8.47
CA LEU A 224 1.56 0.59 -7.43
C LEU A 224 0.34 -0.22 -7.94
N PRO A 225 -0.37 0.16 -9.03
CA PRO A 225 -1.53 -0.57 -9.53
C PRO A 225 -1.21 -1.96 -10.09
N ILE A 226 0.03 -2.19 -10.52
CA ILE A 226 0.43 -3.43 -11.20
C ILE A 226 0.32 -4.66 -10.29
N PRO A 227 0.93 -4.69 -9.08
CA PRO A 227 0.76 -5.79 -8.15
C PRO A 227 -0.65 -5.85 -7.55
N LEU A 228 -1.32 -4.72 -7.32
CA LEU A 228 -2.72 -4.70 -6.87
C LEU A 228 -3.62 -5.48 -7.83
N LEU A 229 -3.55 -5.20 -9.12
CA LEU A 229 -4.30 -5.92 -10.15
C LEU A 229 -3.89 -7.39 -10.24
N GLY A 230 -2.62 -7.72 -9.97
CA GLY A 230 -2.14 -9.09 -9.84
C GLY A 230 -2.84 -9.84 -8.72
N PHE A 231 -3.01 -9.22 -7.55
CA PHE A 231 -3.77 -9.76 -6.42
C PHE A 231 -5.26 -9.92 -6.75
N ILE A 232 -5.89 -8.89 -7.30
CA ILE A 232 -7.32 -8.91 -7.65
C ILE A 232 -7.65 -10.00 -8.68
N ARG A 233 -6.76 -10.32 -9.61
CA ARG A 233 -6.95 -11.43 -10.57
C ARG A 233 -7.11 -12.79 -9.88
N VAL A 234 -6.51 -13.00 -8.74
CA VAL A 234 -6.68 -14.23 -7.96
C VAL A 234 -8.07 -14.30 -7.34
N ILE A 235 -8.59 -13.16 -6.89
CA ILE A 235 -9.89 -13.06 -6.22
C ILE A 235 -11.05 -13.03 -7.21
N LEU A 236 -10.85 -12.42 -8.40
CA LEU A 236 -11.87 -12.24 -9.42
C LEU A 236 -11.46 -12.94 -10.74
N PRO A 237 -11.42 -14.27 -10.78
CA PRO A 237 -10.93 -15.03 -11.93
C PRO A 237 -11.81 -14.88 -13.19
N SER A 238 -13.12 -14.61 -13.02
CA SER A 238 -14.06 -14.38 -14.14
C SER A 238 -13.70 -13.17 -15.01
N LYS A 239 -12.95 -12.19 -14.48
CA LYS A 239 -12.56 -10.93 -15.15
C LYS A 239 -11.07 -10.85 -15.51
N THR A 240 -10.39 -11.98 -15.55
CA THR A 240 -8.94 -12.06 -15.78
C THR A 240 -8.49 -11.33 -17.05
N LYS A 241 -9.23 -11.43 -18.15
CA LYS A 241 -8.90 -10.74 -19.43
C LYS A 241 -8.95 -9.22 -19.27
N MET A 242 -10.04 -8.70 -18.68
CA MET A 242 -10.22 -7.26 -18.42
C MET A 242 -9.09 -6.71 -17.52
N LEU A 243 -8.84 -7.39 -16.38
CA LEU A 243 -7.79 -7.00 -15.45
C LEU A 243 -6.39 -7.05 -16.08
N SER A 244 -6.16 -8.00 -17.02
CA SER A 244 -4.90 -8.07 -17.75
C SER A 244 -4.72 -6.89 -18.69
N VAL A 245 -5.75 -6.49 -19.42
CA VAL A 245 -5.71 -5.29 -20.29
C VAL A 245 -5.43 -4.04 -19.46
N ILE A 246 -6.15 -3.84 -18.36
CA ILE A 246 -5.94 -2.68 -17.48
C ILE A 246 -4.50 -2.68 -16.93
N ARG A 247 -4.00 -3.84 -16.47
CA ARG A 247 -2.61 -3.96 -16.00
C ARG A 247 -1.60 -3.59 -17.10
N THR A 248 -1.86 -3.98 -18.34
CA THR A 248 -0.98 -3.60 -19.47
C THR A 248 -1.01 -2.09 -19.71
N LEU A 249 -2.16 -1.42 -19.56
CA LEU A 249 -2.25 0.03 -19.66
C LEU A 249 -1.38 0.71 -18.59
N PHE A 250 -1.39 0.23 -17.32
CA PHE A 250 -0.51 0.76 -16.28
C PHE A 250 0.99 0.53 -16.58
N VAL A 251 1.35 -0.59 -17.18
CA VAL A 251 2.73 -0.81 -17.63
C VAL A 251 3.08 0.19 -18.75
N LEU A 252 2.17 0.49 -19.66
CA LEU A 252 2.39 1.47 -20.72
C LEU A 252 2.54 2.90 -20.16
N THR A 253 1.75 3.30 -19.16
CA THR A 253 1.91 4.61 -18.52
C THR A 253 3.24 4.71 -17.77
N LEU A 254 3.69 3.65 -17.10
CA LEU A 254 5.01 3.59 -16.48
C LEU A 254 6.14 3.74 -17.52
N VAL A 255 6.05 3.05 -18.65
CA VAL A 255 7.02 3.19 -19.76
C VAL A 255 6.99 4.61 -20.30
N LEU A 256 5.80 5.18 -20.55
CA LEU A 256 5.63 6.55 -21.02
C LEU A 256 6.28 7.55 -20.05
N TYR A 257 6.03 7.40 -18.75
CA TYR A 257 6.65 8.22 -17.72
C TYR A 257 8.18 8.12 -17.77
N THR A 258 8.72 6.90 -17.83
CA THR A 258 10.17 6.66 -17.87
C THR A 258 10.83 7.31 -19.09
N VAL A 259 10.22 7.12 -20.27
CA VAL A 259 10.72 7.69 -21.54
C VAL A 259 10.61 9.22 -21.50
N ASN A 260 9.50 9.76 -20.99
CA ASN A 260 9.32 11.21 -20.86
C ASN A 260 10.29 11.83 -19.84
N TYR A 261 10.62 11.11 -18.76
CA TYR A 261 11.59 11.57 -17.79
C TYR A 261 12.96 11.80 -18.42
N ILE A 262 13.35 10.94 -19.37
CA ILE A 262 14.62 11.07 -20.11
C ILE A 262 14.52 12.18 -21.16
N GLY A 263 13.42 12.25 -21.92
CA GLY A 263 13.26 13.12 -23.09
C GLY A 263 12.72 14.51 -22.80
N GLY A 264 11.92 14.67 -21.71
CA GLY A 264 11.35 15.97 -21.31
C GLY A 264 10.32 16.55 -22.27
N TRP A 265 9.60 15.71 -23.05
CA TRP A 265 8.68 16.18 -24.11
C TRP A 265 7.33 16.65 -23.59
N LEU A 266 6.84 16.03 -22.51
CA LEU A 266 5.52 16.33 -21.92
C LEU A 266 5.68 16.85 -20.50
N PRO A 267 4.77 17.72 -20.03
CA PRO A 267 4.70 18.09 -18.62
C PRO A 267 4.41 16.84 -17.76
N THR A 268 5.22 16.57 -16.75
CA THR A 268 5.04 15.43 -15.84
C THR A 268 3.64 15.39 -15.25
N ILE A 269 3.08 16.56 -14.91
CA ILE A 269 1.72 16.69 -14.38
C ILE A 269 0.64 16.13 -15.32
N ALA A 270 0.82 16.24 -16.65
CA ALA A 270 -0.14 15.70 -17.62
C ALA A 270 -0.16 14.17 -17.59
N ILE A 271 1.01 13.54 -17.49
CA ILE A 271 1.12 12.07 -17.37
C ILE A 271 0.54 11.61 -16.04
N LEU A 272 0.80 12.33 -14.95
CA LEU A 272 0.26 12.06 -13.62
C LEU A 272 -1.27 12.15 -13.59
N ILE A 273 -1.86 13.17 -14.24
CA ILE A 273 -3.33 13.27 -14.36
C ILE A 273 -3.90 12.07 -15.11
N CYS A 274 -3.27 11.64 -16.21
CA CYS A 274 -3.68 10.43 -16.94
C CYS A 274 -3.64 9.19 -16.04
N GLU A 275 -2.59 9.04 -15.24
CA GLU A 275 -2.45 7.93 -14.28
C GLU A 275 -3.58 7.94 -13.24
N HIS A 276 -3.85 9.08 -12.61
CA HIS A 276 -4.93 9.20 -11.63
C HIS A 276 -6.31 8.92 -12.23
N LEU A 277 -6.58 9.38 -13.47
CA LEU A 277 -7.82 9.07 -14.18
C LEU A 277 -7.94 7.56 -14.46
N LEU A 278 -6.85 6.92 -14.90
CA LEU A 278 -6.82 5.48 -15.12
C LEU A 278 -7.05 4.71 -13.81
N MET A 279 -6.45 5.15 -12.70
CA MET A 279 -6.68 4.57 -11.37
C MET A 279 -8.14 4.72 -10.94
N ALA A 280 -8.74 5.90 -11.09
CA ALA A 280 -10.13 6.15 -10.74
C ALA A 280 -11.11 5.29 -11.55
N VAL A 281 -10.91 5.20 -12.86
CA VAL A 281 -11.71 4.33 -13.76
C VAL A 281 -11.53 2.85 -13.36
N THR A 282 -10.30 2.43 -13.07
CA THR A 282 -10.01 1.06 -12.65
C THR A 282 -10.73 0.71 -11.35
N LEU A 283 -10.68 1.60 -10.37
CA LEU A 283 -11.33 1.41 -9.07
C LEU A 283 -12.86 1.32 -9.22
N LEU A 284 -13.45 2.20 -10.05
CA LEU A 284 -14.88 2.15 -10.38
C LEU A 284 -15.25 0.82 -11.06
N LEU A 285 -14.48 0.37 -12.05
CA LEU A 285 -14.70 -0.91 -12.72
C LEU A 285 -14.56 -2.09 -11.77
N MET A 286 -13.62 -2.07 -10.82
CA MET A 286 -13.46 -3.09 -9.79
C MET A 286 -14.69 -3.16 -8.88
N ILE A 287 -15.19 -2.02 -8.42
CA ILE A 287 -16.40 -1.94 -7.57
C ILE A 287 -17.61 -2.47 -8.32
N LEU A 288 -17.88 -1.97 -9.54
CA LEU A 288 -19.06 -2.36 -10.32
C LEU A 288 -19.06 -3.86 -10.70
N ASN A 289 -17.91 -4.35 -11.21
CA ASN A 289 -17.78 -5.78 -11.54
C ASN A 289 -17.81 -6.65 -10.29
N GLY A 290 -17.17 -6.21 -9.20
CA GLY A 290 -17.19 -6.91 -7.93
C GLY A 290 -18.60 -7.05 -7.36
N ILE A 291 -19.39 -5.98 -7.34
CA ILE A 291 -20.80 -6.01 -6.90
C ILE A 291 -21.62 -6.96 -7.77
N SER A 292 -21.45 -6.88 -9.11
CA SER A 292 -22.17 -7.77 -10.05
C SER A 292 -21.86 -9.23 -9.81
N GLU A 293 -20.60 -9.59 -9.63
CA GLU A 293 -20.15 -10.96 -9.39
C GLU A 293 -20.58 -11.45 -8.00
N ASN A 294 -20.46 -10.59 -6.98
CA ASN A 294 -20.85 -10.96 -5.62
C ASN A 294 -22.37 -11.18 -5.44
N LYS A 295 -23.20 -10.51 -6.24
CA LYS A 295 -24.65 -10.79 -6.28
C LYS A 295 -24.93 -12.21 -6.77
N ARG A 296 -24.07 -12.77 -7.66
CA ARG A 296 -24.22 -14.12 -8.23
C ARG A 296 -23.72 -15.22 -7.30
N HIS A 297 -22.53 -15.00 -6.69
CA HIS A 297 -21.78 -16.06 -5.99
C HIS A 297 -21.71 -15.88 -4.48
N LYS A 298 -22.09 -14.70 -3.92
CA LYS A 298 -21.99 -14.35 -2.48
C LYS A 298 -20.61 -14.66 -1.87
N ASP A 299 -19.56 -14.37 -2.61
CA ASP A 299 -18.18 -14.66 -2.23
C ASP A 299 -17.70 -13.67 -1.14
N ARG A 300 -17.32 -14.22 0.02
CA ARG A 300 -16.88 -13.42 1.19
C ARG A 300 -15.58 -12.63 0.93
N LYS A 301 -14.63 -13.20 0.19
CA LYS A 301 -13.36 -12.54 -0.12
C LYS A 301 -13.57 -11.36 -1.08
N LEU A 302 -14.43 -11.55 -2.08
CA LEU A 302 -14.80 -10.49 -3.01
C LEU A 302 -15.56 -9.36 -2.30
N GLN A 303 -16.46 -9.68 -1.36
CA GLN A 303 -17.14 -8.66 -0.56
C GLN A 303 -16.16 -7.79 0.24
N LYS A 304 -15.13 -8.39 0.85
CA LYS A 304 -14.10 -7.65 1.58
C LYS A 304 -13.34 -6.68 0.69
N VAL A 305 -12.96 -7.12 -0.52
CA VAL A 305 -12.28 -6.26 -1.49
C VAL A 305 -13.17 -5.08 -1.89
N ILE A 306 -14.46 -5.32 -2.15
CA ILE A 306 -15.42 -4.26 -2.50
C ILE A 306 -15.54 -3.25 -1.36
N ASP A 307 -15.73 -3.74 -0.12
CA ASP A 307 -15.86 -2.89 1.06
C ASP A 307 -14.59 -2.03 1.25
N GLY A 308 -13.42 -2.63 1.07
CA GLY A 308 -12.13 -1.92 1.09
C GLY A 308 -12.01 -0.86 0.00
N CYS A 309 -12.38 -1.18 -1.25
CA CYS A 309 -12.38 -0.23 -2.36
C CYS A 309 -13.32 0.96 -2.11
N ILE A 310 -14.50 0.73 -1.52
CA ILE A 310 -15.44 1.80 -1.20
C ILE A 310 -14.86 2.73 -0.14
N VAL A 311 -14.28 2.19 0.94
CA VAL A 311 -13.64 2.99 1.98
C VAL A 311 -12.49 3.81 1.41
N TYR A 312 -11.64 3.18 0.61
CA TYR A 312 -10.52 3.86 -0.05
C TYR A 312 -10.99 5.00 -0.96
N CYS A 313 -12.03 4.79 -1.79
CA CYS A 313 -12.63 5.84 -2.60
C CYS A 313 -13.11 7.03 -1.77
N VAL A 314 -13.84 6.76 -0.69
CA VAL A 314 -14.39 7.82 0.17
C VAL A 314 -13.26 8.63 0.80
N CYS A 315 -12.24 7.97 1.36
CA CYS A 315 -11.10 8.65 1.97
C CYS A 315 -10.29 9.45 0.94
N SER A 316 -10.09 8.89 -0.27
CA SER A 316 -9.37 9.58 -1.35
C SER A 316 -10.12 10.83 -1.85
N ILE A 317 -11.44 10.74 -2.02
CA ILE A 317 -12.27 11.91 -2.40
C ILE A 317 -12.22 12.96 -1.28
N LEU A 318 -12.33 12.55 -0.02
CA LEU A 318 -12.25 13.48 1.10
C LEU A 318 -10.88 14.15 1.17
N ALA A 319 -9.80 13.41 1.01
CA ALA A 319 -8.43 13.95 0.96
C ALA A 319 -8.26 14.96 -0.18
N LEU A 320 -8.83 14.66 -1.36
CA LEU A 320 -8.81 15.56 -2.52
C LEU A 320 -9.60 16.85 -2.26
N LEU A 321 -10.77 16.75 -1.63
CA LEU A 321 -11.56 17.92 -1.23
C LEU A 321 -10.83 18.78 -0.21
N LEU A 322 -10.19 18.16 0.79
CA LEU A 322 -9.37 18.88 1.77
C LEU A 322 -8.17 19.58 1.11
N PHE A 323 -7.55 18.95 0.13
CA PHE A 323 -6.45 19.54 -0.66
C PHE A 323 -6.87 20.78 -1.44
N TYR A 324 -8.02 20.73 -2.16
CA TYR A 324 -8.45 21.82 -3.05
C TYR A 324 -9.23 22.93 -2.34
N TYR A 325 -10.00 22.63 -1.29
CA TYR A 325 -10.88 23.59 -0.61
C TYR A 325 -10.43 23.99 0.79
N GLY A 326 -9.49 23.25 1.38
CA GLY A 326 -8.93 23.55 2.67
C GLY A 326 -7.50 24.00 2.52
N ASN A 327 -7.09 25.07 3.18
CA ASN A 327 -5.67 25.40 3.39
C ASN A 327 -5.00 24.38 4.33
N ILE A 328 -5.40 23.10 4.22
CA ILE A 328 -5.05 22.07 5.19
C ILE A 328 -3.87 21.28 4.67
N THR A 329 -2.75 21.39 5.36
CA THR A 329 -1.55 20.57 5.12
C THR A 329 -1.77 19.08 5.43
N ASN A 330 -2.94 18.69 5.98
CA ASN A 330 -3.20 17.39 6.58
C ASN A 330 -4.02 16.41 5.73
N TYR A 331 -4.26 16.70 4.44
CA TYR A 331 -4.95 15.78 3.52
C TYR A 331 -4.27 14.39 3.45
N SER A 332 -2.94 14.36 3.60
CA SER A 332 -2.12 13.15 3.57
C SER A 332 -2.46 12.18 4.70
N TYR A 333 -2.87 12.68 5.88
CA TYR A 333 -3.33 11.82 6.98
C TYR A 333 -4.61 11.07 6.63
N VAL A 334 -5.60 11.77 6.06
CA VAL A 334 -6.88 11.16 5.67
C VAL A 334 -6.67 10.11 4.60
N TYR A 335 -5.83 10.43 3.61
CA TYR A 335 -5.45 9.49 2.56
C TYR A 335 -4.76 8.25 3.14
N SER A 336 -3.72 8.42 3.95
CA SER A 336 -2.94 7.33 4.56
C SER A 336 -3.80 6.41 5.42
N ILE A 337 -4.75 6.97 6.18
CA ILE A 337 -5.71 6.19 6.95
C ILE A 337 -6.59 5.35 6.02
N GLY A 338 -7.09 5.95 4.93
CA GLY A 338 -7.88 5.24 3.92
C GLY A 338 -7.14 4.06 3.32
N VAL A 339 -5.88 4.26 2.97
CA VAL A 339 -4.98 3.22 2.46
C VAL A 339 -4.76 2.11 3.48
N MET A 340 -4.47 2.44 4.73
CA MET A 340 -4.25 1.43 5.78
C MET A 340 -5.48 0.56 6.02
N ILE A 341 -6.68 1.15 6.01
CA ILE A 341 -7.94 0.40 6.09
C ILE A 341 -8.09 -0.48 4.85
N PHE A 342 -7.81 0.04 3.66
CA PHE A 342 -7.86 -0.73 2.42
C PHE A 342 -6.92 -1.94 2.47
N VAL A 343 -5.66 -1.75 2.89
CA VAL A 343 -4.68 -2.83 3.09
C VAL A 343 -5.20 -3.88 4.08
N ALA A 344 -5.82 -3.47 5.19
CA ALA A 344 -6.41 -4.41 6.15
C ALA A 344 -7.53 -5.27 5.52
N PHE A 345 -8.37 -4.69 4.66
CA PHE A 345 -9.38 -5.44 3.89
C PHE A 345 -8.73 -6.42 2.90
N LEU A 346 -7.66 -6.01 2.21
CA LEU A 346 -6.92 -6.88 1.28
C LEU A 346 -6.26 -8.06 2.02
N ILE A 347 -5.62 -7.81 3.17
CA ILE A 347 -5.05 -8.86 4.03
C ILE A 347 -6.17 -9.81 4.49
N SER A 348 -7.31 -9.27 4.94
CA SER A 348 -8.45 -10.09 5.35
C SER A 348 -9.01 -10.94 4.20
N ALA A 349 -9.00 -10.44 2.97
CA ALA A 349 -9.36 -11.21 1.78
C ALA A 349 -8.33 -12.32 1.48
N ALA A 350 -7.03 -12.02 1.59
CA ALA A 350 -5.95 -12.98 1.42
C ALA A 350 -6.01 -14.12 2.47
N CYS A 351 -6.29 -13.78 3.74
CA CYS A 351 -6.52 -14.78 4.79
C CYS A 351 -7.72 -15.69 4.47
N THR A 352 -8.76 -15.16 3.81
CA THR A 352 -9.90 -15.98 3.38
C THR A 352 -9.49 -16.97 2.28
N VAL A 353 -8.68 -16.51 1.30
CA VAL A 353 -8.13 -17.40 0.25
C VAL A 353 -7.29 -18.51 0.86
N LEU A 354 -6.43 -18.16 1.82
CA LEU A 354 -5.59 -19.14 2.53
C LEU A 354 -6.44 -20.17 3.29
N TYR A 355 -7.45 -19.71 4.02
CA TYR A 355 -8.35 -20.58 4.77
C TYR A 355 -9.10 -21.56 3.86
N GLU A 356 -9.66 -21.06 2.74
CA GLU A 356 -10.35 -21.90 1.75
C GLU A 356 -9.43 -22.99 1.20
N GLN A 357 -8.17 -22.67 0.89
CA GLN A 357 -7.20 -23.63 0.37
C GLN A 357 -6.81 -24.68 1.41
N VAL A 358 -6.61 -24.27 2.68
CA VAL A 358 -6.32 -25.22 3.76
C VAL A 358 -7.47 -26.22 3.95
N GLN A 359 -8.71 -25.71 3.90
CA GLN A 359 -9.91 -26.57 3.96
C GLN A 359 -10.01 -27.50 2.75
N GLU A 360 -9.76 -27.00 1.53
CA GLU A 360 -9.77 -27.83 0.33
C GLU A 360 -8.74 -28.95 0.42
N ASN A 361 -7.51 -28.65 0.85
CA ASN A 361 -6.46 -29.65 1.04
C ASN A 361 -6.84 -30.69 2.11
N ALA A 362 -7.43 -30.24 3.23
CA ALA A 362 -7.92 -31.16 4.28
C ALA A 362 -9.02 -32.08 3.76
N ASN A 363 -9.98 -31.56 3.00
CA ASN A 363 -11.04 -32.35 2.38
C ASN A 363 -10.49 -33.39 1.40
N VAL A 364 -9.52 -32.99 0.56
CA VAL A 364 -8.86 -33.92 -0.39
C VAL A 364 -8.19 -35.07 0.39
N ALA A 365 -7.51 -34.77 1.51
CA ALA A 365 -6.89 -35.80 2.33
C ALA A 365 -7.93 -36.74 2.97
N ILE A 366 -9.07 -36.20 3.42
CA ILE A 366 -10.19 -37.00 3.96
C ILE A 366 -10.78 -37.89 2.86
N TYR A 367 -11.07 -37.34 1.68
CA TYR A 367 -11.62 -38.12 0.55
C TYR A 367 -10.64 -39.21 0.09
N ALA A 368 -9.33 -38.91 0.02
CA ALA A 368 -8.31 -39.90 -0.29
C ALA A 368 -8.31 -41.02 0.76
N ARG A 369 -8.40 -40.68 2.06
CA ARG A 369 -8.51 -41.67 3.11
C ARG A 369 -9.77 -42.53 2.98
N MET A 370 -10.94 -41.93 2.74
CA MET A 370 -12.20 -42.65 2.54
C MET A 370 -12.19 -43.53 1.29
N ALA A 371 -11.49 -43.15 0.22
CA ALA A 371 -11.36 -43.92 -1.02
C ALA A 371 -10.52 -45.18 -0.84
N TYR A 372 -9.55 -45.22 0.10
CA TYR A 372 -8.58 -46.29 0.25
C TYR A 372 -8.65 -47.02 1.60
N MET A 373 -9.37 -46.48 2.59
CA MET A 373 -9.48 -47.09 3.93
C MET A 373 -10.93 -47.44 4.25
N ASP A 374 -11.10 -48.54 4.94
CA ASP A 374 -12.35 -48.95 5.57
C ASP A 374 -12.58 -48.13 6.83
N THR A 375 -13.74 -47.45 6.92
CA THR A 375 -14.03 -46.51 8.01
C THR A 375 -14.23 -47.15 9.35
N MET A 376 -14.61 -48.42 9.40
CA MET A 376 -14.85 -49.17 10.63
C MET A 376 -13.56 -49.74 11.19
N THR A 377 -12.75 -50.37 10.36
CA THR A 377 -11.56 -51.11 10.78
C THR A 377 -10.28 -50.28 10.73
N GLY A 378 -10.24 -49.22 9.90
CA GLY A 378 -9.05 -48.43 9.62
C GLY A 378 -8.02 -49.13 8.74
N LEU A 379 -8.31 -50.31 8.23
CA LEU A 379 -7.49 -51.03 7.26
C LEU A 379 -7.72 -50.57 5.84
N GLY A 380 -6.86 -50.96 4.91
CA GLY A 380 -7.09 -50.71 3.48
C GLY A 380 -8.35 -51.45 3.00
N ASN A 381 -9.19 -50.70 2.23
CA ASN A 381 -10.38 -51.28 1.64
C ASN A 381 -10.04 -52.04 0.33
N ARG A 382 -11.06 -52.56 -0.33
CA ARG A 382 -10.90 -53.26 -1.63
C ARG A 382 -10.16 -52.45 -2.69
N THR A 383 -10.41 -51.13 -2.75
CA THR A 383 -9.74 -50.25 -3.68
C THR A 383 -8.25 -50.13 -3.42
N ALA A 384 -7.86 -49.97 -2.16
CA ALA A 384 -6.45 -49.98 -1.74
C ALA A 384 -5.75 -51.28 -2.13
N PHE A 385 -6.37 -52.43 -1.85
CA PHE A 385 -5.84 -53.72 -2.22
C PHE A 385 -5.64 -53.87 -3.76
N LEU A 386 -6.60 -53.41 -4.57
CA LEU A 386 -6.49 -53.48 -6.05
C LEU A 386 -5.38 -52.56 -6.59
N GLU A 387 -5.21 -51.38 -6.04
CA GLU A 387 -4.14 -50.45 -6.44
C GLU A 387 -2.77 -50.95 -6.05
N GLU A 388 -2.64 -51.49 -4.83
CA GLU A 388 -1.38 -52.07 -4.35
C GLU A 388 -0.98 -53.28 -5.21
N ASN A 389 -1.93 -54.13 -5.59
CA ASN A 389 -1.67 -55.24 -6.49
C ASN A 389 -1.19 -54.85 -7.88
N LYS A 390 -1.72 -53.72 -8.44
CA LYS A 390 -1.22 -53.18 -9.70
C LYS A 390 0.22 -52.70 -9.59
N SER A 391 0.56 -52.01 -8.50
CA SER A 391 1.93 -51.55 -8.26
C SER A 391 2.90 -52.70 -7.99
N ASN A 392 2.46 -53.75 -7.29
CA ASN A 392 3.23 -54.92 -6.98
C ASN A 392 3.46 -55.88 -8.15
N ALA A 393 2.63 -55.79 -9.22
CA ALA A 393 2.83 -56.57 -10.47
C ALA A 393 4.18 -56.29 -11.17
N ALA A 394 4.83 -55.13 -10.83
CA ALA A 394 6.17 -54.77 -11.29
C ALA A 394 7.28 -55.18 -10.31
N PHE A 395 6.96 -55.83 -9.18
CA PHE A 395 7.95 -56.16 -8.14
C PHE A 395 8.66 -57.51 -8.49
N PRO A 396 9.99 -57.56 -8.50
CA PRO A 396 10.71 -58.73 -8.92
C PRO A 396 10.77 -59.85 -7.84
N GLY A 397 10.01 -59.75 -6.75
CA GLY A 397 10.02 -60.60 -5.59
C GLY A 397 8.77 -61.53 -5.52
N MET A 398 8.84 -62.54 -4.63
CA MET A 398 7.72 -63.44 -4.33
C MET A 398 6.76 -62.74 -3.37
N ILE A 399 5.49 -62.64 -3.69
CA ILE A 399 4.43 -62.04 -2.87
C ILE A 399 3.50 -63.17 -2.42
N SER A 400 3.15 -63.19 -1.13
CA SER A 400 2.18 -64.12 -0.57
C SER A 400 0.88 -63.41 -0.22
N TYR A 401 -0.23 -63.96 -0.59
CA TYR A 401 -1.57 -63.49 -0.24
C TYR A 401 -2.16 -64.36 0.85
N ILE A 402 -2.66 -63.78 1.93
CA ILE A 402 -3.36 -64.50 2.98
C ILE A 402 -4.81 -64.03 2.96
N MET A 403 -5.73 -64.95 2.81
CA MET A 403 -7.17 -64.66 2.87
C MET A 403 -7.70 -65.17 4.24
N MET A 404 -8.37 -64.31 4.98
CA MET A 404 -8.96 -64.61 6.28
C MET A 404 -10.46 -64.33 6.26
N ASP A 405 -11.24 -65.17 6.97
CA ASP A 405 -12.68 -64.98 7.14
C ASP A 405 -13.06 -65.08 8.62
N ALA A 406 -14.02 -64.25 9.04
CA ALA A 406 -14.50 -64.22 10.43
C ALA A 406 -15.65 -65.22 10.62
N ASN A 407 -15.34 -66.36 11.24
CA ASN A 407 -16.33 -67.40 11.51
C ASN A 407 -17.43 -66.92 12.49
N ASN A 408 -18.66 -67.38 12.24
CA ASN A 408 -19.85 -67.10 13.10
C ASN A 408 -20.27 -65.63 13.28
N LEU A 409 -19.80 -64.69 12.44
CA LEU A 409 -20.21 -63.30 12.51
C LEU A 409 -21.72 -63.13 12.47
N LYS A 410 -22.42 -63.86 11.58
CA LYS A 410 -23.88 -63.84 11.53
C LYS A 410 -24.55 -64.25 12.82
N LYS A 411 -24.06 -65.32 13.49
CA LYS A 411 -24.60 -65.80 14.75
C LYS A 411 -24.41 -64.75 15.86
N ILE A 412 -23.28 -64.06 15.87
CA ILE A 412 -23.03 -62.97 16.85
C ILE A 412 -23.98 -61.80 16.61
N ASN A 413 -24.17 -61.38 15.34
CA ASN A 413 -25.10 -60.32 14.97
C ASN A 413 -26.55 -60.67 15.41
N ASP A 414 -26.96 -61.90 15.10
CA ASP A 414 -28.33 -62.36 15.40
C ASP A 414 -28.56 -62.53 16.93
N THR A 415 -27.54 -62.82 17.70
CA THR A 415 -27.65 -63.15 19.15
C THR A 415 -27.36 -61.94 20.04
N LEU A 416 -26.36 -61.13 19.68
CA LEU A 416 -25.83 -60.03 20.51
C LEU A 416 -25.98 -58.66 19.87
N GLY A 417 -26.52 -58.60 18.65
CA GLY A 417 -26.75 -57.36 17.88
C GLY A 417 -25.55 -56.94 17.05
N HIS A 418 -25.81 -56.09 16.03
CA HIS A 418 -24.82 -55.64 15.05
C HIS A 418 -23.62 -54.94 15.68
N ASN A 419 -23.83 -54.16 16.78
CA ASN A 419 -22.72 -53.50 17.48
C ASN A 419 -21.65 -54.47 17.98
N LYS A 420 -22.05 -55.69 18.42
CA LYS A 420 -21.10 -56.73 18.86
C LYS A 420 -20.40 -57.40 17.68
N GLY A 421 -21.07 -57.54 16.55
CA GLY A 421 -20.43 -57.97 15.32
C GLY A 421 -19.39 -56.97 14.81
N ASP A 422 -19.69 -55.69 14.88
CA ASP A 422 -18.75 -54.62 14.52
C ASP A 422 -17.52 -54.63 15.46
N GLU A 423 -17.72 -54.77 16.79
CA GLU A 423 -16.61 -54.95 17.76
C GLU A 423 -15.70 -56.15 17.43
N LEU A 424 -16.29 -57.27 16.98
CA LEU A 424 -15.53 -58.45 16.56
C LEU A 424 -14.67 -58.13 15.33
N ILE A 425 -15.26 -57.49 14.29
CA ILE A 425 -14.54 -57.12 13.07
C ILE A 425 -13.38 -56.19 13.40
N VAL A 426 -13.63 -55.14 14.20
CA VAL A 426 -12.61 -54.19 14.64
C VAL A 426 -11.49 -54.90 15.47
N THR A 427 -11.87 -55.86 16.28
CA THR A 427 -10.88 -56.63 17.10
C THR A 427 -10.01 -57.48 16.21
N ILE A 428 -10.57 -58.18 15.22
CA ILE A 428 -9.80 -58.95 14.23
C ILE A 428 -8.87 -58.04 13.46
N ALA A 429 -9.36 -56.90 13.00
CA ALA A 429 -8.58 -55.90 12.25
C ALA A 429 -7.36 -55.39 13.06
N LYS A 430 -7.50 -55.22 14.37
CA LYS A 430 -6.40 -54.85 15.28
C LYS A 430 -5.34 -55.93 15.50
N CYS A 431 -5.68 -57.18 15.19
CA CYS A 431 -4.74 -58.33 15.33
C CYS A 431 -3.96 -58.55 14.03
N MET A 432 -4.35 -57.94 12.93
CA MET A 432 -3.65 -57.96 11.65
C MET A 432 -2.59 -56.86 11.58
#